data_c1792d6093635d3f5d30ef6e24983c0d
#
_entry.id   c1792d6093635d3f5d30ef6e24983c0d
#
_cell.length_a   1.000
_cell.length_b   1.000
_cell.length_c   1.000
_cell.angle_alpha   90.00
_cell.angle_beta   90.00
_cell.angle_gamma   90.00
#
_symmetry.space_group_name_H-M   'P 1'
#
loop_
_entity.id
_entity.type
_entity.pdbx_description
1 polymer ?
#
loop_
_entity_poly.entity_id
_entity_poly.type
_entity_poly.pdbx_seq_one_letter_code
_entity_poly.pdbx_strand_id
1 'polypeptide(L)'
;KEILELYSNDFFRIDPSGMFLTLYNSIPSQLAKNNKFYITKVTNKKVTNKDRKFIFDLLNSKTILPFYKVNDPSLSLNETKDIDNFKLYLSDIGLFTTMLFNDKLSTNENIYIKLLSDKLDVNLGYLYENAIAQIIKSNDRDLFYYVFKNDETTRSYEIYFLTTDSNKLVPIEVKSSETKNHKSINEFSRKYSSKISRRILFFQDDIFHDEMLELRPIYLAPLTIKNFKW
;
A
#
# COMPACT_ATOMS: atom_id res chain seq x y z
N LYS A 1 11.05 10.26 16.02
CA LYS A 1 12.43 9.74 15.96
C LYS A 1 12.71 8.73 17.06
N GLU A 2 12.41 9.03 18.32
CA GLU A 2 12.60 8.12 19.46
C GLU A 2 12.00 6.73 19.23
N ILE A 3 10.80 6.62 18.68
CA ILE A 3 10.17 5.33 18.37
C ILE A 3 10.98 4.53 17.33
N LEU A 4 11.55 5.20 16.33
CA LEU A 4 12.41 4.53 15.34
C LEU A 4 13.72 4.03 15.98
N GLU A 5 14.27 4.76 16.94
CA GLU A 5 15.45 4.34 17.71
C GLU A 5 15.12 3.12 18.58
N LEU A 6 13.96 3.09 19.24
CA LEU A 6 13.49 1.94 19.99
C LEU A 6 13.32 0.71 19.09
N TYR A 7 12.68 0.86 17.91
CA TYR A 7 12.55 -0.22 16.93
C TYR A 7 13.92 -0.71 16.45
N SER A 8 14.85 0.21 16.20
CA SER A 8 16.21 -0.17 15.79
C SER A 8 16.91 -1.03 16.84
N ASN A 9 16.79 -0.66 18.10
CA ASN A 9 17.36 -1.42 19.21
C ASN A 9 16.72 -2.80 19.34
N ASP A 10 15.40 -2.90 19.23
CA ASP A 10 14.70 -4.18 19.31
C ASP A 10 15.03 -5.07 18.09
N PHE A 11 15.13 -4.51 16.91
CA PHE A 11 15.51 -5.25 15.71
C PHE A 11 16.94 -5.78 15.80
N PHE A 12 17.88 -5.02 16.36
CA PHE A 12 19.24 -5.50 16.62
C PHE A 12 19.30 -6.61 17.67
N ARG A 13 18.40 -6.61 18.66
CA ARG A 13 18.30 -7.73 19.61
C ARG A 13 17.81 -9.00 18.95
N ILE A 14 16.87 -8.90 18.02
CA ILE A 14 16.32 -10.03 17.24
C ILE A 14 17.35 -10.54 16.23
N ASP A 15 17.99 -9.64 15.51
CA ASP A 15 18.99 -9.92 14.49
C ASP A 15 20.23 -9.03 14.63
N PRO A 16 21.27 -9.50 15.35
CA PRO A 16 22.52 -8.76 15.51
C PRO A 16 23.29 -8.51 14.19
N SER A 17 22.95 -9.21 13.08
CA SER A 17 23.54 -8.94 11.77
C SER A 17 23.06 -7.63 11.15
N GLY A 18 21.97 -7.03 11.68
CA GLY A 18 21.36 -5.80 11.19
C GLY A 18 20.57 -5.96 9.89
N MET A 19 20.43 -7.16 9.34
CA MET A 19 19.68 -7.38 8.09
C MET A 19 18.20 -7.07 8.27
N PHE A 20 17.63 -7.44 9.41
CA PHE A 20 16.23 -7.17 9.74
C PHE A 20 15.94 -5.65 9.69
N LEU A 21 16.77 -4.85 10.35
CA LEU A 21 16.66 -3.38 10.32
C LEU A 21 16.90 -2.82 8.91
N THR A 22 17.83 -3.36 8.17
CA THR A 22 18.11 -2.93 6.79
C THR A 22 16.92 -3.19 5.87
N LEU A 23 16.26 -4.35 5.99
CA LEU A 23 15.03 -4.65 5.25
C LEU A 23 13.90 -3.68 5.61
N TYR A 24 13.68 -3.44 6.90
CA TYR A 24 12.66 -2.51 7.38
C TYR A 24 12.88 -1.09 6.86
N ASN A 25 14.10 -0.57 7.00
CA ASN A 25 14.45 0.79 6.57
C ASN A 25 14.38 0.98 5.04
N SER A 26 14.47 -0.10 4.27
CA SER A 26 14.39 -0.04 2.80
C SER A 26 12.95 0.12 2.28
N ILE A 27 11.92 -0.14 3.10
CA ILE A 27 10.52 -0.16 2.67
C ILE A 27 10.08 1.15 2.01
N PRO A 28 10.26 2.33 2.62
CA PRO A 28 9.80 3.58 2.02
C PRO A 28 10.44 3.86 0.66
N SER A 29 11.75 3.64 0.54
CA SER A 29 12.48 3.88 -0.70
C SER A 29 12.11 2.88 -1.81
N GLN A 30 11.79 1.65 -1.47
CA GLN A 30 11.35 0.65 -2.44
C GLN A 30 9.93 0.92 -2.92
N LEU A 31 9.02 1.33 -2.05
CA LEU A 31 7.68 1.77 -2.44
C LEU A 31 7.75 2.97 -3.40
N ALA A 32 8.56 3.97 -3.07
CA ALA A 32 8.71 5.17 -3.89
C ALA A 32 9.28 4.88 -5.29
N LYS A 33 10.18 3.89 -5.41
CA LYS A 33 10.88 3.60 -6.69
C LYS A 33 10.22 2.51 -7.52
N ASN A 34 9.65 1.49 -6.89
CA ASN A 34 9.32 0.24 -7.56
C ASN A 34 7.86 -0.18 -7.40
N ASN A 35 7.10 0.43 -6.51
CA ASN A 35 5.77 -0.03 -6.08
C ASN A 35 5.71 -1.51 -5.65
N LYS A 36 6.87 -2.15 -5.38
CA LYS A 36 7.00 -3.54 -4.95
C LYS A 36 8.21 -3.69 -4.03
N PHE A 37 8.18 -4.68 -3.17
CA PHE A 37 9.30 -5.00 -2.30
C PHE A 37 10.17 -6.11 -2.91
N TYR A 38 11.46 -5.86 -3.02
CA TYR A 38 12.44 -6.81 -3.54
C TYR A 38 13.56 -7.04 -2.54
N ILE A 39 13.60 -8.22 -1.94
CA ILE A 39 14.67 -8.61 -1.02
C ILE A 39 16.04 -8.50 -1.71
N THR A 40 16.11 -8.88 -2.98
CA THR A 40 17.36 -8.82 -3.77
C THR A 40 17.95 -7.42 -3.87
N LYS A 41 17.13 -6.38 -3.82
CA LYS A 41 17.61 -4.98 -3.83
C LYS A 41 18.23 -4.54 -2.52
N VAL A 42 17.96 -5.25 -1.44
CA VAL A 42 18.54 -5.00 -0.12
C VAL A 42 19.80 -5.85 0.05
N THR A 43 19.72 -7.13 -0.31
CA THR A 43 20.82 -8.09 -0.11
C THR A 43 21.89 -8.02 -1.19
N ASN A 44 21.60 -7.40 -2.35
CA ASN A 44 22.45 -7.36 -3.55
C ASN A 44 22.92 -8.76 -4.03
N LYS A 45 22.19 -9.81 -3.69
CA LYS A 45 22.48 -11.21 -4.04
C LYS A 45 21.19 -12.03 -4.14
N LYS A 46 21.36 -13.29 -4.59
CA LYS A 46 20.24 -14.25 -4.65
C LYS A 46 19.64 -14.46 -3.25
N VAL A 47 18.32 -14.45 -3.16
CA VAL A 47 17.58 -14.67 -1.91
C VAL A 47 17.85 -16.06 -1.36
N THR A 48 18.21 -16.13 -0.10
CA THR A 48 18.44 -17.38 0.65
C THR A 48 17.25 -17.69 1.57
N ASN A 49 17.21 -18.90 2.11
CA ASN A 49 16.21 -19.26 3.12
C ASN A 49 16.34 -18.41 4.39
N LYS A 50 17.55 -17.95 4.72
CA LYS A 50 17.77 -17.03 5.83
C LYS A 50 17.10 -15.67 5.59
N ASP A 51 17.18 -15.14 4.36
CA ASP A 51 16.54 -13.87 3.99
C ASP A 51 15.00 -14.00 4.05
N ARG A 52 14.43 -15.14 3.62
CA ARG A 52 13.00 -15.43 3.75
C ARG A 52 12.55 -15.47 5.22
N LYS A 53 13.39 -16.03 6.11
CA LYS A 53 13.09 -16.03 7.55
C LYS A 53 13.00 -14.60 8.09
N PHE A 54 13.90 -13.71 7.72
CA PHE A 54 13.83 -12.31 8.13
C PHE A 54 12.53 -11.62 7.70
N ILE A 55 12.06 -11.89 6.47
CA ILE A 55 10.76 -11.37 6.04
C ILE A 55 9.63 -11.93 6.89
N PHE A 56 9.66 -13.23 7.20
CA PHE A 56 8.65 -13.85 8.06
C PHE A 56 8.65 -13.23 9.48
N ASP A 57 9.83 -13.05 10.07
CA ASP A 57 9.97 -12.42 11.38
C ASP A 57 9.48 -10.96 11.34
N LEU A 58 9.76 -10.23 10.25
CA LEU A 58 9.27 -8.88 10.04
C LEU A 58 7.74 -8.82 9.92
N LEU A 59 7.13 -9.77 9.22
CA LEU A 59 5.66 -9.91 9.15
C LEU A 59 5.05 -10.17 10.53
N ASN A 60 5.70 -11.01 11.35
CA ASN A 60 5.25 -11.33 12.69
C ASN A 60 5.40 -10.17 13.68
N SER A 61 6.33 -9.24 13.44
CA SER A 61 6.53 -8.06 14.29
C SER A 61 5.34 -7.11 14.33
N LYS A 62 4.41 -7.22 13.37
CA LYS A 62 3.28 -6.31 13.18
C LYS A 62 3.67 -4.85 12.89
N THR A 63 4.94 -4.59 12.65
CA THR A 63 5.42 -3.25 12.29
C THR A 63 5.23 -2.94 10.80
N ILE A 64 4.92 -3.97 10.02
CA ILE A 64 4.68 -3.87 8.57
C ILE A 64 3.35 -4.52 8.18
N LEU A 65 2.83 -4.08 7.04
CA LEU A 65 1.61 -4.57 6.43
C LEU A 65 1.96 -5.26 5.10
N PRO A 66 1.85 -6.59 5.00
CA PRO A 66 2.01 -7.30 3.74
C PRO A 66 0.81 -7.07 2.84
N PHE A 67 1.09 -6.89 1.57
CA PHE A 67 0.12 -6.59 0.54
C PHE A 67 0.34 -7.53 -0.64
N TYR A 68 -0.46 -8.58 -0.73
CA TYR A 68 -0.22 -9.69 -1.63
C TYR A 68 -0.84 -9.47 -3.01
N LYS A 69 -0.12 -9.91 -4.04
CA LYS A 69 -0.69 -10.04 -5.37
C LYS A 69 -1.75 -11.14 -5.40
N VAL A 70 -2.87 -10.89 -6.07
CA VAL A 70 -3.87 -11.91 -6.40
C VAL A 70 -3.63 -12.40 -7.83
N ASN A 71 -3.70 -13.71 -8.06
CA ASN A 71 -3.55 -14.29 -9.39
C ASN A 71 -4.89 -14.39 -10.14
N ASP A 72 -5.99 -14.66 -9.43
CA ASP A 72 -7.34 -14.69 -10.01
C ASP A 72 -8.36 -14.05 -9.05
N PRO A 73 -8.82 -12.81 -9.31
CA PRO A 73 -9.82 -12.16 -8.48
C PRO A 73 -11.22 -12.71 -8.66
N SER A 74 -11.42 -13.64 -9.59
CA SER A 74 -12.71 -14.29 -9.80
C SER A 74 -13.02 -15.35 -8.75
N LEU A 75 -11.99 -15.79 -8.03
CA LEU A 75 -12.05 -16.73 -6.90
C LEU A 75 -11.84 -15.97 -5.57
N SER A 76 -11.76 -16.70 -4.47
CA SER A 76 -11.38 -16.11 -3.18
C SER A 76 -10.01 -15.44 -3.26
N LEU A 77 -9.91 -14.17 -2.84
CA LEU A 77 -8.67 -13.41 -2.85
C LEU A 77 -7.57 -14.09 -2.02
N ASN A 78 -7.96 -14.71 -0.90
CA ASN A 78 -7.03 -15.43 -0.02
C ASN A 78 -6.51 -16.72 -0.63
N GLU A 79 -7.32 -17.43 -1.40
CA GLU A 79 -6.92 -18.69 -2.03
C GLU A 79 -6.00 -18.49 -3.22
N THR A 80 -6.11 -17.34 -3.90
CA THR A 80 -5.34 -17.04 -5.10
C THR A 80 -4.20 -16.05 -4.86
N LYS A 81 -3.91 -15.71 -3.60
CA LYS A 81 -2.79 -14.83 -3.26
C LYS A 81 -1.44 -15.47 -3.58
N ASP A 82 -0.57 -14.67 -4.15
CA ASP A 82 0.82 -15.03 -4.44
C ASP A 82 1.70 -14.59 -3.27
N ILE A 83 2.21 -15.56 -2.50
CA ILE A 83 3.03 -15.30 -1.32
C ILE A 83 4.45 -14.84 -1.66
N ASP A 84 4.91 -15.02 -2.88
CA ASP A 84 6.22 -14.59 -3.34
C ASP A 84 6.21 -13.19 -3.98
N ASN A 85 5.01 -12.68 -4.35
CA ASN A 85 4.83 -11.34 -4.91
C ASN A 85 4.00 -10.47 -3.98
N PHE A 86 4.67 -9.57 -3.29
CA PHE A 86 4.04 -8.69 -2.32
C PHE A 86 4.67 -7.29 -2.32
N LYS A 87 3.91 -6.34 -1.81
CA LYS A 87 4.39 -5.02 -1.39
C LYS A 87 4.45 -5.01 0.14
N LEU A 88 5.27 -4.14 0.70
CA LEU A 88 5.30 -3.89 2.14
C LEU A 88 4.99 -2.43 2.41
N TYR A 89 4.01 -2.19 3.27
CA TYR A 89 3.72 -0.89 3.84
C TYR A 89 4.10 -0.88 5.32
N LEU A 90 4.26 0.29 5.92
CA LEU A 90 4.44 0.39 7.36
C LEU A 90 3.09 0.41 8.07
N SER A 91 3.03 -0.20 9.25
CA SER A 91 1.81 -0.21 10.08
C SER A 91 1.46 1.17 10.64
N ASP A 92 2.41 2.10 10.63
CA ASP A 92 2.24 3.46 11.13
C ASP A 92 2.69 4.49 10.09
N ILE A 93 1.75 5.34 9.65
CA ILE A 93 1.99 6.38 8.67
C ILE A 93 2.92 7.49 9.17
N GLY A 94 2.92 7.76 10.48
CA GLY A 94 3.82 8.72 11.11
C GLY A 94 5.27 8.25 11.06
N LEU A 95 5.51 6.96 11.31
CA LEU A 95 6.84 6.36 11.17
C LEU A 95 7.27 6.36 9.71
N PHE A 96 6.37 6.01 8.78
CA PHE A 96 6.63 6.07 7.34
C PHE A 96 7.08 7.47 6.91
N THR A 97 6.32 8.49 7.30
CA THR A 97 6.63 9.91 7.02
C THR A 97 7.98 10.31 7.63
N THR A 98 8.23 9.92 8.87
CA THR A 98 9.50 10.21 9.54
C THR A 98 10.68 9.59 8.80
N MET A 99 10.56 8.34 8.35
CA MET A 99 11.63 7.65 7.60
C MET A 99 11.89 8.28 6.24
N LEU A 100 10.84 8.72 5.54
CA LEU A 100 10.97 9.40 4.24
C LEU A 100 11.76 10.71 4.32
N PHE A 101 11.62 11.43 5.42
CA PHE A 101 12.20 12.76 5.58
C PHE A 101 13.39 12.78 6.55
N ASN A 102 13.81 11.63 7.07
CA ASN A 102 14.86 11.55 8.07
C ASN A 102 16.22 12.07 7.57
N ASP A 103 16.53 11.90 6.29
CA ASP A 103 17.77 12.34 5.66
C ASP A 103 17.76 13.82 5.22
N LYS A 104 16.63 14.49 5.33
CA LYS A 104 16.51 15.91 4.99
C LYS A 104 16.73 16.73 6.25
N LEU A 105 17.59 17.72 6.17
CA LEU A 105 17.89 18.72 7.23
C LEU A 105 16.68 19.59 7.63
N SER A 106 15.48 19.13 7.37
CA SER A 106 14.25 19.79 7.73
C SER A 106 13.85 19.42 9.16
N THR A 107 13.56 20.43 9.97
CA THR A 107 12.95 20.22 11.29
C THR A 107 11.58 19.55 11.12
N ASN A 108 11.13 18.79 12.12
CA ASN A 108 9.80 18.15 12.11
C ASN A 108 8.69 19.18 11.81
N GLU A 109 8.85 20.40 12.29
CA GLU A 109 7.93 21.51 12.05
C GLU A 109 7.85 21.91 10.58
N ASN A 110 8.99 21.99 9.88
CA ASN A 110 9.02 22.29 8.44
C ASN A 110 8.40 21.22 7.58
N ILE A 111 8.52 19.93 7.97
CA ILE A 111 7.88 18.82 7.27
C ILE A 111 6.36 18.90 7.48
N TYR A 112 5.92 19.14 8.70
CA TYR A 112 4.50 19.28 9.03
C TYR A 112 3.84 20.44 8.28
N ILE A 113 4.47 21.62 8.28
CA ILE A 113 4.00 22.80 7.54
C ILE A 113 3.93 22.52 6.03
N LYS A 114 4.92 21.82 5.46
CA LYS A 114 4.93 21.45 4.05
C LYS A 114 3.83 20.44 3.70
N LEU A 115 3.57 19.48 4.57
CA LEU A 115 2.45 18.53 4.43
C LEU A 115 1.10 19.27 4.45
N LEU A 116 0.92 20.19 5.38
CA LEU A 116 -0.33 20.97 5.50
C LEU A 116 -0.53 21.97 4.35
N SER A 117 0.56 22.50 3.79
CA SER A 117 0.48 23.51 2.73
C SER A 117 0.50 22.94 1.31
N ASP A 118 0.50 21.61 1.16
CA ASP A 118 0.62 20.88 -0.12
C ASP A 118 1.86 21.28 -0.96
N LYS A 119 2.89 21.81 -0.29
CA LYS A 119 4.15 22.30 -0.89
C LYS A 119 5.30 21.30 -0.83
N LEU A 120 5.00 20.01 -0.67
CA LEU A 120 6.02 18.98 -0.79
C LEU A 120 6.27 18.69 -2.27
N ASP A 121 7.51 18.93 -2.71
CA ASP A 121 8.03 18.55 -4.02
C ASP A 121 8.20 17.01 -4.17
N VAL A 122 7.32 16.24 -3.54
CA VAL A 122 7.39 14.78 -3.50
C VAL A 122 6.06 14.24 -3.96
N ASN A 123 6.10 13.26 -4.83
CA ASN A 123 4.90 12.49 -5.17
C ASN A 123 4.37 11.79 -3.91
N LEU A 124 3.32 12.33 -3.31
CA LEU A 124 2.70 11.83 -2.08
C LEU A 124 1.81 10.58 -2.30
N GLY A 125 1.70 10.10 -3.53
CA GLY A 125 0.84 8.96 -3.86
C GLY A 125 1.08 7.76 -2.94
N TYR A 126 2.33 7.37 -2.75
CA TYR A 126 2.68 6.24 -1.86
C TYR A 126 2.43 6.52 -0.36
N LEU A 127 2.43 7.79 0.07
CA LEU A 127 2.04 8.17 1.43
C LEU A 127 0.55 7.94 1.66
N TYR A 128 -0.27 8.38 0.71
CA TYR A 128 -1.72 8.13 0.73
C TYR A 128 -2.04 6.63 0.60
N GLU A 129 -1.31 5.91 -0.24
CA GLU A 129 -1.43 4.45 -0.33
C GLU A 129 -1.13 3.78 1.02
N ASN A 130 -0.05 4.17 1.71
CA ASN A 130 0.27 3.63 3.04
C ASN A 130 -0.83 3.95 4.06
N ALA A 131 -1.40 5.15 4.05
CA ALA A 131 -2.51 5.53 4.92
C ALA A 131 -3.75 4.65 4.66
N ILE A 132 -4.12 4.44 3.39
CA ILE A 132 -5.24 3.57 3.02
C ILE A 132 -4.97 2.11 3.41
N ALA A 133 -3.73 1.60 3.22
CA ALA A 133 -3.35 0.27 3.66
C ALA A 133 -3.55 0.08 5.17
N GLN A 134 -3.11 1.05 5.97
CA GLN A 134 -3.31 1.06 7.42
C GLN A 134 -4.80 1.06 7.79
N ILE A 135 -5.62 1.88 7.12
CA ILE A 135 -7.06 1.97 7.36
C ILE A 135 -7.76 0.64 7.00
N ILE A 136 -7.43 0.03 5.86
CA ILE A 136 -8.00 -1.27 5.46
C ILE A 136 -7.65 -2.33 6.52
N LYS A 137 -6.37 -2.38 6.94
CA LYS A 137 -5.92 -3.37 7.92
C LYS A 137 -6.49 -3.14 9.32
N SER A 138 -6.71 -1.90 9.74
CA SER A 138 -7.36 -1.58 11.02
C SER A 138 -8.84 -1.97 11.09
N ASN A 139 -9.45 -2.31 9.95
CA ASN A 139 -10.78 -2.87 9.84
C ASN A 139 -10.75 -4.40 9.61
N ASP A 140 -9.69 -5.08 10.05
CA ASP A 140 -9.48 -6.52 9.98
C ASP A 140 -9.52 -7.12 8.56
N ARG A 141 -9.30 -6.29 7.53
CA ARG A 141 -9.28 -6.74 6.14
C ARG A 141 -7.85 -7.00 5.68
N ASP A 142 -7.70 -8.05 4.87
CA ASP A 142 -6.42 -8.33 4.23
C ASP A 142 -6.19 -7.40 3.03
N LEU A 143 -4.92 -7.20 2.71
CA LEU A 143 -4.48 -6.29 1.67
C LEU A 143 -4.10 -7.06 0.42
N PHE A 144 -4.81 -6.79 -0.68
CA PHE A 144 -4.58 -7.42 -1.97
C PHE A 144 -4.47 -6.39 -3.09
N TYR A 145 -3.62 -6.68 -4.08
CA TYR A 145 -3.56 -5.97 -5.35
C TYR A 145 -3.65 -6.93 -6.52
N TYR A 146 -4.04 -6.40 -7.67
CA TYR A 146 -4.17 -7.21 -8.87
C TYR A 146 -3.52 -6.53 -10.06
N VAL A 147 -2.75 -7.30 -10.83
CA VAL A 147 -2.12 -6.84 -12.06
C VAL A 147 -2.66 -7.67 -13.22
N PHE A 148 -3.16 -7.00 -14.24
CA PHE A 148 -3.71 -7.65 -15.44
C PHE A 148 -3.28 -6.93 -16.70
N LYS A 149 -3.29 -7.66 -17.80
CA LYS A 149 -3.08 -7.07 -19.13
C LYS A 149 -4.42 -6.64 -19.71
N ASN A 150 -4.40 -5.57 -20.46
CA ASN A 150 -5.52 -5.22 -21.32
C ASN A 150 -5.59 -6.25 -22.47
N ASP A 151 -6.81 -6.70 -22.78
CA ASP A 151 -7.01 -7.74 -23.80
C ASP A 151 -6.74 -7.23 -25.23
N GLU A 152 -6.79 -5.92 -25.43
CA GLU A 152 -6.61 -5.24 -26.74
C GLU A 152 -5.22 -4.63 -26.92
N THR A 153 -4.45 -4.48 -25.85
CA THR A 153 -3.14 -3.83 -25.85
C THR A 153 -2.12 -4.60 -25.03
N THR A 154 -0.83 -4.31 -25.21
CA THR A 154 0.25 -4.88 -24.39
C THR A 154 0.37 -4.22 -23.00
N ARG A 155 -0.47 -3.23 -22.69
CA ARG A 155 -0.39 -2.47 -21.44
C ARG A 155 -0.85 -3.31 -20.26
N SER A 156 -0.08 -3.25 -19.17
CA SER A 156 -0.48 -3.79 -17.88
C SER A 156 -1.17 -2.71 -17.06
N TYR A 157 -2.26 -3.08 -16.42
CA TYR A 157 -2.98 -2.29 -15.45
C TYR A 157 -2.80 -2.88 -14.06
N GLU A 158 -2.85 -2.03 -13.05
CA GLU A 158 -2.78 -2.44 -11.66
C GLU A 158 -3.96 -1.83 -10.90
N ILE A 159 -4.68 -2.66 -10.14
CA ILE A 159 -5.60 -2.24 -9.08
C ILE A 159 -4.79 -2.21 -7.80
N TYR A 160 -4.61 -1.02 -7.27
CA TYR A 160 -3.77 -0.79 -6.09
C TYR A 160 -4.30 -1.51 -4.86
N PHE A 161 -5.60 -1.41 -4.58
CA PHE A 161 -6.26 -2.14 -3.50
C PHE A 161 -7.47 -2.89 -4.03
N LEU A 162 -7.53 -4.17 -3.72
CA LEU A 162 -8.65 -5.01 -4.03
C LEU A 162 -9.17 -5.63 -2.72
N THR A 163 -10.43 -5.42 -2.42
CA THR A 163 -11.10 -5.99 -1.25
C THR A 163 -12.49 -6.49 -1.64
N THR A 164 -13.29 -6.87 -0.67
CA THR A 164 -14.66 -7.35 -0.89
C THR A 164 -15.67 -6.58 -0.04
N ASP A 165 -16.89 -6.46 -0.55
CA ASP A 165 -18.08 -6.02 0.19
C ASP A 165 -19.22 -6.96 -0.16
N SER A 166 -19.77 -7.69 0.84
CA SER A 166 -20.83 -8.69 0.64
C SER A 166 -20.49 -9.74 -0.45
N ASN A 167 -19.30 -10.30 -0.40
CA ASN A 167 -18.77 -11.30 -1.37
C ASN A 167 -18.56 -10.76 -2.79
N LYS A 168 -18.66 -9.47 -3.02
CA LYS A 168 -18.33 -8.84 -4.29
C LYS A 168 -17.07 -8.02 -4.20
N LEU A 169 -16.36 -7.91 -5.32
CA LEU A 169 -15.10 -7.17 -5.41
C LEU A 169 -15.34 -5.66 -5.29
N VAL A 170 -14.43 -5.02 -4.59
CA VAL A 170 -14.33 -3.56 -4.49
C VAL A 170 -12.90 -3.15 -4.86
N PRO A 171 -12.66 -2.76 -6.11
CA PRO A 171 -11.40 -2.12 -6.48
C PRO A 171 -11.35 -0.71 -5.89
N ILE A 172 -10.18 -0.36 -5.31
CA ILE A 172 -9.93 0.94 -4.73
C ILE A 172 -8.67 1.52 -5.37
N GLU A 173 -8.75 2.74 -5.84
CA GLU A 173 -7.62 3.56 -6.27
C GLU A 173 -7.41 4.73 -5.30
N VAL A 174 -6.17 5.23 -5.27
CA VAL A 174 -5.77 6.39 -4.47
C VAL A 174 -5.02 7.36 -5.36
N LYS A 175 -5.41 8.63 -5.34
CA LYS A 175 -4.77 9.69 -6.12
C LYS A 175 -4.40 10.85 -5.21
N SER A 176 -3.18 11.35 -5.36
CA SER A 176 -2.70 12.53 -4.64
C SER A 176 -2.96 13.84 -5.39
N SER A 177 -3.36 13.76 -6.67
CA SER A 177 -3.62 14.92 -7.52
C SER A 177 -4.75 14.60 -8.51
N GLU A 178 -4.53 14.63 -9.80
CA GLU A 178 -5.56 14.51 -10.82
C GLU A 178 -6.44 13.25 -10.74
N THR A 179 -7.76 13.43 -10.69
CA THR A 179 -8.78 12.36 -10.68
C THR A 179 -9.17 11.89 -12.09
N LYS A 180 -8.85 12.65 -13.14
CA LYS A 180 -9.31 12.40 -14.51
C LYS A 180 -8.83 11.09 -15.14
N ASN A 181 -7.76 10.49 -14.62
CA ASN A 181 -7.19 9.28 -15.19
C ASN A 181 -7.38 8.07 -14.26
N HIS A 182 -8.49 7.36 -14.43
CA HIS A 182 -8.84 6.13 -13.68
C HIS A 182 -9.05 4.92 -14.62
N LYS A 183 -8.17 4.81 -15.63
CA LYS A 183 -8.26 3.74 -16.65
C LYS A 183 -8.19 2.33 -16.04
N SER A 184 -7.31 2.11 -15.06
CA SER A 184 -7.15 0.79 -14.45
C SER A 184 -8.44 0.27 -13.83
N ILE A 185 -9.11 1.12 -13.04
CA ILE A 185 -10.35 0.72 -12.36
C ILE A 185 -11.50 0.53 -13.36
N ASN A 186 -11.54 1.30 -14.45
CA ASN A 186 -12.54 1.15 -15.49
C ASN A 186 -12.33 -0.15 -16.29
N GLU A 187 -11.11 -0.45 -16.73
CA GLU A 187 -10.78 -1.70 -17.43
C GLU A 187 -11.03 -2.93 -16.55
N PHE A 188 -10.67 -2.85 -15.27
CA PHE A 188 -10.98 -3.91 -14.32
C PHE A 188 -12.49 -4.11 -14.20
N SER A 189 -13.25 -3.03 -14.11
CA SER A 189 -14.72 -3.09 -14.00
C SER A 189 -15.39 -3.67 -15.24
N ARG A 190 -14.86 -3.36 -16.41
CA ARG A 190 -15.33 -3.95 -17.68
C ARG A 190 -15.13 -5.48 -17.68
N LYS A 191 -13.95 -5.93 -17.22
CA LYS A 191 -13.57 -7.35 -17.22
C LYS A 191 -14.32 -8.18 -16.17
N TYR A 192 -14.63 -7.60 -15.00
CA TYR A 192 -15.23 -8.28 -13.85
C TYR A 192 -16.59 -7.68 -13.44
N SER A 193 -17.34 -7.11 -14.37
CA SER A 193 -18.55 -6.33 -14.10
C SER A 193 -19.58 -7.03 -13.21
N SER A 194 -19.82 -8.33 -13.42
CA SER A 194 -20.78 -9.11 -12.63
C SER A 194 -20.34 -9.38 -11.18
N LYS A 195 -19.05 -9.21 -10.89
CA LYS A 195 -18.44 -9.52 -9.59
C LYS A 195 -18.16 -8.28 -8.74
N ILE A 196 -18.33 -7.08 -9.29
CA ILE A 196 -18.05 -5.82 -8.61
C ILE A 196 -19.33 -5.28 -7.98
N SER A 197 -19.24 -4.83 -6.71
CA SER A 197 -20.33 -4.10 -6.04
C SER A 197 -20.17 -2.60 -6.15
N ARG A 198 -18.96 -2.12 -6.03
CA ARG A 198 -18.61 -0.69 -5.95
C ARG A 198 -17.23 -0.48 -6.56
N ARG A 199 -16.97 0.75 -6.99
CA ARG A 199 -15.63 1.24 -7.39
C ARG A 199 -15.33 2.48 -6.59
N ILE A 200 -14.17 2.56 -5.95
CA ILE A 200 -13.84 3.68 -5.08
C ILE A 200 -12.52 4.30 -5.50
N LEU A 201 -12.52 5.62 -5.60
CA LEU A 201 -11.30 6.41 -5.79
C LEU A 201 -11.20 7.40 -4.63
N PHE A 202 -10.15 7.25 -3.80
CA PHE A 202 -9.82 8.21 -2.77
C PHE A 202 -8.91 9.31 -3.32
N PHE A 203 -9.22 10.56 -2.99
CA PHE A 203 -8.53 11.74 -3.50
C PHE A 203 -8.65 12.94 -2.53
N GLN A 204 -8.18 14.13 -2.93
CA GLN A 204 -8.11 15.28 -2.01
C GLN A 204 -9.36 16.17 -2.01
N ASP A 205 -10.15 16.17 -3.10
CA ASP A 205 -11.31 17.04 -3.25
C ASP A 205 -12.60 16.45 -2.66
N ASP A 206 -13.73 17.14 -2.82
CA ASP A 206 -15.02 16.79 -2.28
C ASP A 206 -15.66 15.56 -2.93
N ILE A 207 -16.68 15.01 -2.26
CA ILE A 207 -17.41 13.83 -2.73
C ILE A 207 -18.05 14.12 -4.10
N PHE A 208 -17.76 13.21 -5.03
CA PHE A 208 -18.38 13.21 -6.34
C PHE A 208 -18.75 11.77 -6.75
N HIS A 209 -19.79 11.63 -7.56
CA HIS A 209 -20.21 10.37 -8.15
C HIS A 209 -20.19 10.48 -9.66
N ASP A 210 -19.47 9.58 -10.29
CA ASP A 210 -19.46 9.43 -11.74
C ASP A 210 -19.89 8.00 -12.07
N GLU A 211 -21.15 7.86 -12.48
CA GLU A 211 -21.81 6.56 -12.68
C GLU A 211 -21.66 5.63 -11.45
N MET A 212 -20.92 4.53 -11.61
CA MET A 212 -20.64 3.57 -10.54
C MET A 212 -19.31 3.85 -9.81
N LEU A 213 -18.57 4.91 -10.15
CA LEU A 213 -17.34 5.31 -9.49
C LEU A 213 -17.63 6.30 -8.37
N GLU A 214 -17.33 5.91 -7.15
CA GLU A 214 -17.45 6.77 -5.98
C GLU A 214 -16.11 7.50 -5.76
N LEU A 215 -16.10 8.80 -6.02
CA LEU A 215 -14.99 9.67 -5.69
C LEU A 215 -15.17 10.17 -4.26
N ARG A 216 -14.23 9.86 -3.38
CA ARG A 216 -14.35 10.18 -1.96
C ARG A 216 -13.08 10.84 -1.44
N PRO A 217 -13.20 11.92 -0.65
CA PRO A 217 -12.07 12.48 0.07
C PRO A 217 -11.35 11.42 0.90
N ILE A 218 -10.02 11.46 0.92
CA ILE A 218 -9.21 10.46 1.63
C ILE A 218 -9.51 10.41 3.14
N TYR A 219 -9.89 11.54 3.75
CA TYR A 219 -10.26 11.59 5.17
C TYR A 219 -11.56 10.80 5.49
N LEU A 220 -12.38 10.48 4.49
CA LEU A 220 -13.56 9.63 4.64
C LEU A 220 -13.25 8.13 4.50
N ALA A 221 -12.01 7.75 4.20
CA ALA A 221 -11.65 6.36 4.03
C ALA A 221 -11.96 5.48 5.25
N PRO A 222 -11.69 5.90 6.52
CA PRO A 222 -12.03 5.10 7.69
C PRO A 222 -13.52 4.77 7.76
N LEU A 223 -14.39 5.75 7.54
CA LEU A 223 -15.84 5.57 7.56
C LEU A 223 -16.32 4.72 6.37
N THR A 224 -15.74 4.95 5.19
CA THR A 224 -16.10 4.22 3.97
C THR A 224 -15.80 2.73 4.10
N ILE A 225 -14.59 2.39 4.55
CA ILE A 225 -14.11 1.00 4.65
C ILE A 225 -14.78 0.27 5.81
N LYS A 226 -15.02 0.94 6.93
CA LYS A 226 -15.76 0.38 8.07
C LYS A 226 -17.16 -0.11 7.68
N ASN A 227 -17.80 0.54 6.73
CA ASN A 227 -19.16 0.21 6.31
C ASN A 227 -19.24 -0.94 5.29
N PHE A 228 -18.11 -1.54 4.86
CA PHE A 228 -18.13 -2.75 4.04
C PHE A 228 -18.64 -3.94 4.85
N LYS A 229 -19.51 -4.73 4.24
CA LYS A 229 -20.03 -5.97 4.85
C LYS A 229 -19.06 -7.13 4.61
N TRP A 230 -19.08 -8.11 5.49
CA TRP A 230 -18.33 -9.36 5.38
C TRP A 230 -19.04 -10.34 4.44
#